data_88b2a15255ec1e8ccbcbeb4e9463b696
#
_entry.id   88b2a15255ec1e8ccbcbeb4e9463b696
#
_cell.length_a   1.000
_cell.length_b   1.000
_cell.length_c   1.000
_cell.angle_alpha   90.00
_cell.angle_beta   90.00
_cell.angle_gamma   90.00
#
_symmetry.space_group_name_H-M   'P 1'
#
loop_
_entity.id
_entity.type
_entity.pdbx_description
1 polymer ?
#
loop_
_entity_poly.entity_id
_entity_poly.type
_entity_poly.pdbx_seq_one_letter_code
_entity_poly.pdbx_strand_id
1 'polypeptide(L)'
;DLAGDGTTTATVLAQAIFTEGSKAVAAGLNPMDLKRGIERAVEAVITEIKKKSKPVSSKAEWAQVATISANGDTEVGEKIAEAMEKVGKEGVITVEEAKGLEFELDVVEGMMFDRGYLSPYFVTNAEKMVVELENPYILIFEKKLSGLQPMLPLLEAVVQQQRPLLIIA
;
A
#
# COMPACT_ATOMS: atom_id res chain seq x y z
N ASP A 1 8.22 6.95 5.06
CA ASP A 1 7.25 5.85 4.97
C ASP A 1 6.54 5.77 3.61
N LEU A 2 6.37 6.90 2.91
CA LEU A 2 5.70 6.93 1.59
C LEU A 2 6.65 6.72 0.41
N ALA A 3 7.93 6.95 0.59
CA ALA A 3 8.95 6.77 -0.43
C ALA A 3 10.18 6.09 0.18
N GLY A 4 10.73 5.14 -0.54
CA GLY A 4 11.92 4.37 -0.12
C GLY A 4 13.25 5.10 -0.33
N ASP A 5 13.22 6.40 -0.68
CA ASP A 5 14.43 7.21 -0.94
C ASP A 5 14.21 8.67 -0.55
N GLY A 6 15.30 9.44 -0.54
CA GLY A 6 15.24 10.89 -0.38
C GLY A 6 15.41 11.40 1.06
N THR A 7 15.73 10.57 2.03
CA THR A 7 15.91 10.98 3.44
C THR A 7 17.07 11.99 3.60
N THR A 8 18.20 11.75 2.94
CA THR A 8 19.34 12.66 2.94
C THR A 8 19.00 13.99 2.27
N THR A 9 18.34 13.94 1.11
CA THR A 9 17.89 15.14 0.39
C THR A 9 16.93 15.97 1.24
N ALA A 10 15.96 15.33 1.89
CA ALA A 10 15.02 15.99 2.79
C ALA A 10 15.75 16.68 3.96
N THR A 11 16.76 16.03 4.54
CA THR A 11 17.54 16.57 5.64
C THR A 11 18.34 17.80 5.22
N VAL A 12 19.01 17.74 4.05
CA VAL A 12 19.77 18.87 3.48
C VAL A 12 18.86 20.06 3.17
N LEU A 13 17.70 19.80 2.58
CA LEU A 13 16.71 20.85 2.31
C LEU A 13 16.17 21.48 3.61
N ALA A 14 15.87 20.67 4.61
CA ALA A 14 15.41 21.17 5.91
C ALA A 14 16.46 22.06 6.57
N GLN A 15 17.75 21.66 6.54
CA GLN A 15 18.85 22.46 7.04
C GLN A 15 18.97 23.80 6.30
N ALA A 16 18.91 23.78 4.98
CA ALA A 16 19.01 25.00 4.17
C ALA A 16 17.87 25.98 4.46
N ILE A 17 16.62 25.47 4.50
CA ILE A 17 15.42 26.26 4.82
C ILE A 17 15.54 26.85 6.23
N PHE A 18 15.97 26.05 7.21
CA PHE A 18 16.12 26.50 8.59
C PHE A 18 17.20 27.59 8.70
N THR A 19 18.34 27.39 8.07
CA THR A 19 19.47 28.33 8.13
C THR A 19 19.08 29.69 7.54
N GLU A 20 18.50 29.72 6.36
CA GLU A 20 18.10 30.96 5.70
C GLU A 20 16.89 31.60 6.39
N GLY A 21 15.93 30.78 6.83
CA GLY A 21 14.77 31.25 7.59
C GLY A 21 15.16 31.91 8.93
N SER A 22 16.10 31.31 9.65
CA SER A 22 16.60 31.88 10.92
C SER A 22 17.28 33.23 10.72
N LYS A 23 18.07 33.39 9.65
CA LYS A 23 18.66 34.70 9.29
C LYS A 23 17.59 35.76 9.00
N ALA A 24 16.56 35.37 8.25
CA ALA A 24 15.48 36.28 7.90
C ALA A 24 14.70 36.73 9.15
N VAL A 25 14.41 35.83 10.07
CA VAL A 25 13.73 36.15 11.35
C VAL A 25 14.63 37.04 12.22
N ALA A 26 15.94 36.76 12.31
CA ALA A 26 16.91 37.59 13.03
C ALA A 26 17.00 39.00 12.43
N ALA A 27 16.78 39.15 11.13
CA ALA A 27 16.73 40.44 10.44
C ALA A 27 15.37 41.18 10.60
N GLY A 28 14.43 40.63 11.38
CA GLY A 28 13.14 41.26 11.72
C GLY A 28 11.95 40.83 10.85
N LEU A 29 12.11 39.81 9.99
CA LEU A 29 10.96 39.25 9.25
C LEU A 29 9.98 38.56 10.22
N ASN A 30 8.69 38.73 9.94
CA ASN A 30 7.66 38.02 10.71
C ASN A 30 7.72 36.52 10.39
N PRO A 31 7.87 35.63 11.42
CA PRO A 31 7.98 34.18 11.20
C PRO A 31 6.74 33.58 10.52
N MET A 32 5.54 34.11 10.77
CA MET A 32 4.31 33.61 10.17
C MET A 32 4.21 33.94 8.68
N ASP A 33 4.70 35.13 8.29
CA ASP A 33 4.73 35.50 6.88
C ASP A 33 5.79 34.70 6.12
N LEU A 34 6.94 34.45 6.79
CA LEU A 34 7.97 33.55 6.24
C LEU A 34 7.42 32.14 6.04
N LYS A 35 6.68 31.60 7.01
CA LYS A 35 6.03 30.28 6.89
C LYS A 35 5.09 30.24 5.69
N ARG A 36 4.21 31.24 5.53
CA ARG A 36 3.29 31.32 4.37
C ARG A 36 4.07 31.37 3.04
N GLY A 37 5.18 32.08 3.00
CA GLY A 37 6.05 32.14 1.84
C GLY A 37 6.65 30.79 1.48
N ILE A 38 7.14 30.05 2.48
CA ILE A 38 7.68 28.70 2.32
C ILE A 38 6.60 27.74 1.81
N GLU A 39 5.39 27.75 2.39
CA GLU A 39 4.28 26.90 1.97
C GLU A 39 3.93 27.14 0.50
N ARG A 40 3.82 28.38 0.05
CA ARG A 40 3.56 28.72 -1.36
C ARG A 40 4.67 28.28 -2.30
N ALA A 41 5.92 28.41 -1.88
CA ALA A 41 7.08 27.93 -2.65
C ALA A 41 7.05 26.41 -2.78
N VAL A 42 6.73 25.67 -1.71
CA VAL A 42 6.61 24.21 -1.71
C VAL A 42 5.51 23.76 -2.66
N GLU A 43 4.33 24.38 -2.65
CA GLU A 43 3.23 24.06 -3.58
C GLU A 43 3.64 24.24 -5.04
N ALA A 44 4.33 25.34 -5.35
CA ALA A 44 4.83 25.61 -6.70
C ALA A 44 5.85 24.56 -7.16
N VAL A 45 6.82 24.22 -6.28
CA VAL A 45 7.85 23.21 -6.54
C VAL A 45 7.23 21.82 -6.74
N ILE A 46 6.29 21.42 -5.88
CA ILE A 46 5.60 20.12 -5.99
C ILE A 46 4.84 20.05 -7.32
N THR A 47 4.18 21.13 -7.74
CA THR A 47 3.46 21.19 -9.00
C THR A 47 4.40 20.97 -10.17
N GLU A 48 5.57 21.59 -10.18
CA GLU A 48 6.57 21.42 -11.25
C GLU A 48 7.22 20.03 -11.23
N ILE A 49 7.47 19.46 -10.05
CA ILE A 49 7.97 18.08 -9.93
C ILE A 49 6.97 17.08 -10.49
N LYS A 50 5.68 17.23 -10.17
CA LYS A 50 4.63 16.35 -10.71
C LYS A 50 4.55 16.40 -12.24
N LYS A 51 4.76 17.56 -12.87
CA LYS A 51 4.80 17.69 -14.34
C LYS A 51 6.00 16.98 -14.96
N LYS A 52 7.11 16.90 -14.24
CA LYS A 52 8.36 16.27 -14.70
C LYS A 52 8.41 14.77 -14.39
N SER A 53 7.58 14.27 -13.49
CA SER A 53 7.54 12.87 -13.13
C SER A 53 7.08 12.01 -14.30
N LYS A 54 7.68 10.85 -14.46
CA LYS A 54 7.32 9.85 -15.46
C LYS A 54 6.69 8.65 -14.76
N PRO A 55 5.56 8.13 -15.26
CA PRO A 55 5.01 6.88 -14.74
C PRO A 55 5.96 5.73 -15.04
N VAL A 56 6.16 4.87 -14.06
CA VAL A 56 6.96 3.65 -14.18
C VAL A 56 6.09 2.55 -14.78
N SER A 57 6.52 1.95 -15.89
CA SER A 57 5.68 1.01 -16.65
C SER A 57 6.38 -0.27 -17.07
N SER A 58 7.70 -0.33 -17.07
CA SER A 58 8.47 -1.50 -17.49
C SER A 58 9.13 -2.20 -16.31
N LYS A 59 9.38 -3.50 -16.45
CA LYS A 59 10.10 -4.32 -15.46
C LYS A 59 11.47 -3.72 -15.10
N ALA A 60 12.21 -3.21 -16.11
CA ALA A 60 13.51 -2.58 -15.88
C ALA A 60 13.39 -1.31 -15.02
N GLU A 61 12.35 -0.51 -15.25
CA GLU A 61 12.11 0.68 -14.43
C GLU A 61 11.66 0.31 -13.01
N TRP A 62 10.86 -0.73 -12.84
CA TRP A 62 10.51 -1.25 -11.50
C TRP A 62 11.75 -1.70 -10.74
N ALA A 63 12.64 -2.47 -11.40
CA ALA A 63 13.90 -2.91 -10.80
C ALA A 63 14.77 -1.72 -10.38
N GLN A 64 14.89 -0.68 -11.21
CA GLN A 64 15.67 0.52 -10.88
C GLN A 64 15.12 1.25 -9.65
N VAL A 65 13.80 1.46 -9.59
CA VAL A 65 13.16 2.12 -8.44
C VAL A 65 13.31 1.29 -7.18
N ALA A 66 13.08 -0.02 -7.26
CA ALA A 66 13.23 -0.93 -6.13
C ALA A 66 14.69 -1.01 -5.65
N THR A 67 15.66 -1.03 -6.56
CA THR A 67 17.11 -0.99 -6.23
C THR A 67 17.45 0.27 -5.45
N ILE A 68 16.95 1.44 -5.86
CA ILE A 68 17.18 2.70 -5.14
C ILE A 68 16.53 2.62 -3.74
N SER A 69 15.31 2.12 -3.62
CA SER A 69 14.64 1.94 -2.34
C SER A 69 15.36 0.96 -1.41
N ALA A 70 16.04 -0.04 -1.99
CA ALA A 70 16.88 -1.00 -1.28
C ALA A 70 18.32 -0.51 -1.06
N ASN A 71 18.56 0.81 -1.13
CA ASN A 71 19.87 1.42 -0.92
C ASN A 71 20.98 0.93 -1.87
N GLY A 72 20.62 0.62 -3.11
CA GLY A 72 21.54 0.20 -4.17
C GLY A 72 21.67 -1.32 -4.34
N ASP A 73 20.91 -2.10 -3.60
CA ASP A 73 20.88 -3.56 -3.74
C ASP A 73 20.10 -3.95 -4.99
N THR A 74 20.83 -4.38 -6.02
CA THR A 74 20.26 -4.77 -7.31
C THR A 74 19.52 -6.11 -7.24
N GLU A 75 19.94 -7.03 -6.38
CA GLU A 75 19.33 -8.35 -6.24
C GLU A 75 17.91 -8.19 -5.65
N VAL A 76 17.76 -7.39 -4.62
CA VAL A 76 16.45 -7.01 -4.05
C VAL A 76 15.59 -6.31 -5.11
N GLY A 77 16.19 -5.38 -5.87
CA GLY A 77 15.49 -4.66 -6.93
C GLY A 77 14.91 -5.58 -8.02
N GLU A 78 15.69 -6.54 -8.45
CA GLU A 78 15.27 -7.54 -9.45
C GLU A 78 14.18 -8.49 -8.92
N LYS A 79 14.29 -8.93 -7.67
CA LYS A 79 13.28 -9.78 -7.03
C LYS A 79 11.93 -9.06 -6.88
N ILE A 80 11.94 -7.78 -6.50
CA ILE A 80 10.72 -6.97 -6.42
C ILE A 80 10.11 -6.77 -7.82
N ALA A 81 10.92 -6.51 -8.83
CA ALA A 81 10.44 -6.37 -10.20
C ALA A 81 9.86 -7.69 -10.76
N GLU A 82 10.43 -8.84 -10.39
CA GLU A 82 9.88 -10.16 -10.70
C GLU A 82 8.52 -10.36 -9.99
N ALA A 83 8.41 -9.99 -8.72
CA ALA A 83 7.16 -10.03 -7.98
C ALA A 83 6.08 -9.17 -8.66
N MET A 84 6.41 -7.92 -9.01
CA MET A 84 5.50 -7.00 -9.72
C MET A 84 5.03 -7.57 -11.07
N GLU A 85 5.89 -8.24 -11.79
CA GLU A 85 5.53 -8.89 -13.07
C GLU A 85 4.49 -10.01 -12.87
N LYS A 86 4.64 -10.78 -11.79
CA LYS A 86 3.74 -11.90 -11.47
C LYS A 86 2.38 -11.46 -10.91
N VAL A 87 2.38 -10.49 -10.01
CA VAL A 87 1.14 -10.04 -9.35
C VAL A 87 0.44 -8.87 -10.05
N GLY A 88 1.14 -8.17 -10.94
CA GLY A 88 0.62 -6.99 -11.63
C GLY A 88 0.56 -5.74 -10.77
N LYS A 89 0.08 -4.64 -11.36
CA LYS A 89 0.06 -3.31 -10.72
C LYS A 89 -0.86 -3.23 -9.50
N GLU A 90 -1.90 -4.03 -9.47
CA GLU A 90 -2.89 -4.07 -8.39
C GLU A 90 -2.54 -5.12 -7.31
N GLY A 91 -1.46 -5.88 -7.52
CA GLY A 91 -1.01 -6.89 -6.57
C GLY A 91 -0.38 -6.29 -5.32
N VAL A 92 -0.50 -7.00 -4.22
CA VAL A 92 0.12 -6.64 -2.94
C VAL A 92 1.43 -7.39 -2.81
N ILE A 93 2.51 -6.67 -2.51
CA ILE A 93 3.83 -7.23 -2.23
C ILE A 93 4.15 -6.95 -0.77
N THR A 94 4.43 -7.99 -0.01
CA THR A 94 4.92 -7.91 1.37
C THR A 94 6.36 -8.39 1.42
N VAL A 95 7.14 -7.81 2.32
CA VAL A 95 8.53 -8.20 2.58
C VAL A 95 8.60 -8.74 4.00
N GLU A 96 9.04 -9.97 4.13
CA GLU A 96 9.17 -10.66 5.42
C GLU A 96 10.58 -11.22 5.59
N GLU A 97 10.99 -11.47 6.81
CA GLU A 97 12.28 -12.07 7.13
C GLU A 97 12.28 -13.54 6.71
N ALA A 98 13.18 -13.91 5.79
CA ALA A 98 13.31 -15.30 5.35
C ALA A 98 13.98 -16.15 6.44
N LYS A 99 13.67 -17.44 6.45
CA LYS A 99 14.34 -18.42 7.32
C LYS A 99 15.73 -18.84 6.81
N GLY A 100 15.98 -18.60 5.52
CA GLY A 100 17.21 -18.92 4.81
C GLY A 100 18.13 -17.71 4.63
N LEU A 101 19.27 -17.93 3.94
CA LEU A 101 20.22 -16.89 3.60
C LEU A 101 19.97 -16.29 2.20
N GLU A 102 19.12 -16.91 1.43
CA GLU A 102 18.79 -16.49 0.06
C GLU A 102 17.40 -15.82 0.02
N PHE A 103 17.22 -14.93 -0.97
CA PHE A 103 15.94 -14.32 -1.21
C PHE A 103 14.97 -15.31 -1.85
N GLU A 104 13.86 -15.55 -1.17
CA GLU A 104 12.76 -16.36 -1.67
C GLU A 104 11.63 -15.46 -2.18
N LEU A 105 10.97 -15.89 -3.25
CA LEU A 105 9.79 -15.22 -3.80
C LEU A 105 8.63 -16.19 -3.85
N ASP A 106 7.71 -16.05 -2.91
CA ASP A 106 6.47 -16.80 -2.88
C ASP A 106 5.35 -15.98 -3.53
N VAL A 107 4.67 -16.58 -4.50
CA VAL A 107 3.51 -15.96 -5.17
C VAL A 107 2.26 -16.74 -4.80
N VAL A 108 1.33 -16.04 -4.17
CA VAL A 108 0.01 -16.58 -3.81
C VAL A 108 -1.02 -15.98 -4.74
N GLU A 109 -1.80 -16.84 -5.40
CA GLU A 109 -2.96 -16.39 -6.18
C GLU A 109 -4.10 -16.03 -5.22
N GLY A 110 -4.59 -14.80 -5.32
CA GLY A 110 -5.61 -14.28 -4.43
C GLY A 110 -5.10 -13.23 -3.45
N MET A 111 -5.76 -13.11 -2.32
CA MET A 111 -5.41 -12.15 -1.27
C MET A 111 -5.44 -12.85 0.09
N MET A 112 -4.37 -12.70 0.87
CA MET A 112 -4.32 -13.18 2.25
C MET A 112 -4.80 -12.09 3.19
N PHE A 113 -5.68 -12.45 4.13
CA PHE A 113 -6.12 -11.59 5.22
C PHE A 113 -5.49 -12.08 6.53
N ASP A 114 -5.15 -11.15 7.39
CA ASP A 114 -4.60 -11.42 8.72
C ASP A 114 -5.65 -11.91 9.73
N ARG A 115 -6.93 -11.84 9.37
CA ARG A 115 -8.06 -12.31 10.16
C ARG A 115 -8.88 -13.34 9.41
N GLY A 116 -9.23 -14.42 10.11
CA GLY A 116 -10.09 -15.48 9.59
C GLY A 116 -11.58 -15.22 9.85
N TYR A 117 -12.35 -16.28 9.98
CA TYR A 117 -13.79 -16.21 10.23
C TYR A 117 -14.11 -15.57 11.59
N LEU A 118 -15.22 -14.84 11.65
CA LEU A 118 -15.64 -14.12 12.86
C LEU A 118 -16.19 -15.04 13.96
N SER A 119 -16.67 -16.24 13.61
CA SER A 119 -17.28 -17.15 14.54
C SER A 119 -17.04 -18.61 14.13
N PRO A 120 -16.82 -19.53 15.07
CA PRO A 120 -16.74 -20.97 14.80
C PRO A 120 -17.98 -21.55 14.13
N TYR A 121 -19.12 -20.88 14.18
CA TYR A 121 -20.33 -21.29 13.47
C TYR A 121 -20.21 -21.26 11.94
N PHE A 122 -19.22 -20.52 11.40
CA PHE A 122 -18.95 -20.48 9.96
C PHE A 122 -18.06 -21.63 9.48
N VAL A 123 -17.52 -22.46 10.39
CA VAL A 123 -16.65 -23.58 10.05
C VAL A 123 -17.40 -24.58 9.15
N THR A 124 -16.82 -24.88 7.98
CA THR A 124 -17.35 -25.88 7.05
C THR A 124 -16.76 -27.27 7.29
N ASN A 125 -15.54 -27.34 7.83
CA ASN A 125 -14.87 -28.57 8.20
C ASN A 125 -14.49 -28.53 9.68
N ALA A 126 -15.26 -29.22 10.52
CA ALA A 126 -15.09 -29.19 11.98
C ALA A 126 -13.84 -29.93 12.45
N GLU A 127 -13.36 -30.93 11.71
CA GLU A 127 -12.14 -31.68 12.09
C GLU A 127 -10.89 -30.84 11.95
N LYS A 128 -10.81 -30.05 10.86
CA LYS A 128 -9.67 -29.18 10.59
C LYS A 128 -9.88 -27.75 11.09
N MET A 129 -11.07 -27.41 11.58
CA MET A 129 -11.44 -26.06 12.01
C MET A 129 -11.18 -25.00 10.92
N VAL A 130 -11.53 -25.29 9.69
CA VAL A 130 -11.36 -24.42 8.53
C VAL A 130 -12.68 -24.11 7.83
N VAL A 131 -12.71 -22.99 7.11
CA VAL A 131 -13.78 -22.61 6.18
C VAL A 131 -13.23 -22.72 4.76
N GLU A 132 -13.81 -23.63 3.98
CA GLU A 132 -13.53 -23.79 2.56
C GLU A 132 -14.82 -23.54 1.78
N LEU A 133 -14.78 -22.60 0.85
CA LEU A 133 -15.90 -22.21 0.01
C LEU A 133 -15.51 -22.35 -1.46
N GLU A 134 -16.16 -23.22 -2.18
CA GLU A 134 -15.94 -23.39 -3.61
C GLU A 134 -16.74 -22.35 -4.41
N ASN A 135 -16.04 -21.58 -5.24
CA ASN A 135 -16.63 -20.59 -6.14
C ASN A 135 -17.68 -19.66 -5.46
N PRO A 136 -17.31 -19.01 -4.34
CA PRO A 136 -18.24 -18.20 -3.57
C PRO A 136 -18.60 -16.90 -4.30
N TYR A 137 -19.78 -16.35 -3.96
CA TYR A 137 -20.01 -14.92 -4.14
C TYR A 137 -19.28 -14.14 -3.06
N ILE A 138 -18.72 -12.98 -3.40
CA ILE A 138 -18.00 -12.14 -2.46
C ILE A 138 -18.73 -10.82 -2.30
N LEU A 139 -19.21 -10.54 -1.09
CA LEU A 139 -19.73 -9.24 -0.70
C LEU A 139 -18.67 -8.45 0.02
N ILE A 140 -18.27 -7.31 -0.54
CA ILE A 140 -17.34 -6.36 0.10
C ILE A 140 -18.17 -5.16 0.56
N PHE A 141 -18.10 -4.84 1.84
CA PHE A 141 -18.86 -3.73 2.43
C PHE A 141 -18.02 -2.98 3.45
N GLU A 142 -17.81 -1.68 3.23
CA GLU A 142 -16.93 -0.85 4.07
C GLU A 142 -17.42 -0.59 5.48
N LYS A 143 -18.71 -0.81 5.75
CA LYS A 143 -19.34 -0.47 7.02
C LYS A 143 -19.77 -1.72 7.78
N LYS A 144 -20.01 -1.56 9.07
CA LYS A 144 -20.57 -2.63 9.90
C LYS A 144 -21.93 -3.06 9.40
N LEU A 145 -22.12 -4.35 9.18
CA LEU A 145 -23.40 -4.97 8.89
C LEU A 145 -24.13 -5.25 10.22
N SER A 146 -25.04 -4.38 10.60
CA SER A 146 -25.75 -4.45 11.89
C SER A 146 -27.19 -4.95 11.80
N GLY A 147 -27.68 -5.22 10.60
CA GLY A 147 -29.05 -5.67 10.40
C GLY A 147 -29.21 -6.62 9.22
N LEU A 148 -30.11 -7.57 9.34
CA LEU A 148 -30.40 -8.56 8.30
C LEU A 148 -31.26 -7.98 7.17
N GLN A 149 -32.17 -7.06 7.49
CA GLN A 149 -33.18 -6.54 6.56
C GLN A 149 -32.60 -6.02 5.23
N PRO A 150 -31.54 -5.20 5.22
CA PRO A 150 -30.95 -4.70 3.97
C PRO A 150 -30.30 -5.80 3.12
N MET A 151 -29.94 -6.93 3.74
CA MET A 151 -29.27 -8.04 3.09
C MET A 151 -30.23 -9.09 2.52
N LEU A 152 -31.50 -9.10 2.92
CA LEU A 152 -32.46 -10.12 2.52
C LEU A 152 -32.53 -10.33 1.00
N PRO A 153 -32.62 -9.30 0.15
CA PRO A 153 -32.67 -9.49 -1.30
C PRO A 153 -31.43 -10.18 -1.86
N LEU A 154 -30.25 -9.83 -1.31
CA LEU A 154 -28.98 -10.48 -1.70
C LEU A 154 -28.95 -11.94 -1.27
N LEU A 155 -29.34 -12.22 -0.02
CA LEU A 155 -29.36 -13.58 0.51
C LEU A 155 -30.32 -14.48 -0.24
N GLU A 156 -31.52 -13.97 -0.60
CA GLU A 156 -32.50 -14.69 -1.44
C GLU A 156 -31.90 -15.02 -2.82
N ALA A 157 -31.23 -14.07 -3.47
CA ALA A 157 -30.60 -14.30 -4.76
C ALA A 157 -29.46 -15.33 -4.66
N VAL A 158 -28.65 -15.28 -3.60
CA VAL A 158 -27.56 -16.24 -3.35
C VAL A 158 -28.11 -17.65 -3.11
N VAL A 159 -29.17 -17.78 -2.31
CA VAL A 159 -29.83 -19.08 -2.05
C VAL A 159 -30.39 -19.67 -3.34
N GLN A 160 -31.04 -18.87 -4.18
CA GLN A 160 -31.56 -19.32 -5.48
C GLN A 160 -30.47 -19.87 -6.40
N GLN A 161 -29.25 -19.31 -6.30
CA GLN A 161 -28.08 -19.72 -7.09
C GLN A 161 -27.35 -20.94 -6.50
N GLN A 162 -27.69 -21.36 -5.29
CA GLN A 162 -27.04 -22.46 -4.56
C GLN A 162 -25.50 -22.34 -4.45
N ARG A 163 -24.99 -21.12 -4.33
CA ARG A 163 -23.56 -20.84 -4.18
C ARG A 163 -23.30 -20.26 -2.80
N PRO A 164 -22.12 -20.56 -2.20
CA PRO A 164 -21.75 -19.96 -0.94
C PRO A 164 -21.52 -18.46 -1.08
N LEU A 165 -21.68 -17.73 0.03
CA LEU A 165 -21.43 -16.29 0.13
C LEU A 165 -20.33 -16.03 1.14
N LEU A 166 -19.26 -15.35 0.71
CA LEU A 166 -18.23 -14.79 1.57
C LEU A 166 -18.53 -13.30 1.79
N ILE A 167 -18.62 -12.90 3.05
CA ILE A 167 -18.85 -11.50 3.42
C ILE A 167 -17.58 -10.93 4.03
N ILE A 168 -17.10 -9.84 3.47
CA ILE A 168 -15.96 -9.03 3.96
C ILE A 168 -16.54 -7.67 4.37
N ALA A 169 -16.63 -7.42 5.70
CA ALA A 169 -17.26 -6.22 6.25
C ALA A 169 -16.50 -5.69 7.48
#